data_fd131a88ba3b4723e53da5b3a369a977
#
_entry.id   fd131a88ba3b4723e53da5b3a369a977
#
_cell.length_a   1.000
_cell.length_b   1.000
_cell.length_c   1.000
_cell.angle_alpha   90.00
_cell.angle_beta   90.00
_cell.angle_gamma   90.00
#
_symmetry.space_group_name_H-M   'P 1'
#
loop_
_entity.id
_entity.type
_entity.pdbx_description
1 polymer ?
#
loop_
_entity_poly.entity_id
_entity_poly.type
_entity_poly.pdbx_seq_one_letter_code
_entity_poly.pdbx_strand_id
1 'polypeptide(L)'
;MGTEQIPMDTSSSQPVSQGLETREPVNGWKGKPARLPVHSRAAAAQRLNDIPEQPDRGVYYPVPHHLANPPGWRTKRYIKRKNLRQSNLRYAITERIGTQWTMLPMAFGALITIVVLTSVLVTLTAIITATQQRYGQQVTTLEDILPKDSLKAYDVHGTPLFQMTDQGLQTSVPLSQISIHLAHAETAIEDQNFWNNPGYDITGIVRAALDNQTQGHVVSGGSTITQQLIKNAIVGNQATVTRKLQEIILAPSVTRQYTKEQILTMYLNTIYYGEQSYGADAAAFTYFGLKDTPTASAASQLDIAQSAMLAGIPSSPVARDPFLHPQASLARTEEVLQQMYLQGYITHDEQLKAIFEAQQPNFLHHSYVSNTAAPHFTQYVIRELAGELHVKPENLSRAGLVVSTTLDLKLQNQVLKVAQSHISALAKAHNMSNAAVVVIDYHTGAIKTLLGNINPNDPRYGAFDVASQGFRQPGSAFKPFIYTTAFGEGVSPGMPVLDAPLTVQMCCGLPSYSPHNYDERFHGLLSYRQALQNSFNIPAVKLLMQTGVDKSLHTAQIM
;
A
#
# COMPACT_ATOMS: atom_id res chain seq x y z
N MET A 1 54.49 35.01 11.20
CA MET A 1 55.24 35.06 9.91
C MET A 1 54.46 34.28 8.91
N GLY A 2 54.04 34.93 7.84
CA GLY A 2 53.48 34.33 6.63
C GLY A 2 51.98 34.45 6.47
N THR A 3 51.52 35.66 6.19
CA THR A 3 50.20 35.99 5.62
C THR A 3 50.26 35.83 4.11
N GLU A 4 49.39 35.05 3.54
CA GLU A 4 49.11 35.10 2.09
C GLU A 4 47.63 35.42 1.87
N GLN A 5 47.41 36.63 1.34
CA GLN A 5 46.16 37.16 0.82
C GLN A 5 45.99 36.72 -0.64
N ILE A 6 44.80 36.28 -1.03
CA ILE A 6 44.37 36.14 -2.43
C ILE A 6 43.26 37.15 -2.71
N PRO A 7 43.30 37.88 -3.85
CA PRO A 7 42.53 39.08 -4.10
C PRO A 7 41.11 38.85 -4.59
N MET A 8 40.22 39.77 -4.23
CA MET A 8 38.90 39.94 -4.83
C MET A 8 39.03 40.46 -6.26
N ASP A 9 38.31 39.86 -7.17
CA ASP A 9 38.05 40.45 -8.49
C ASP A 9 36.58 40.88 -8.56
N THR A 10 36.42 42.20 -8.75
CA THR A 10 35.15 42.88 -8.97
C THR A 10 35.00 43.14 -10.46
N SER A 11 34.03 42.52 -11.11
CA SER A 11 33.52 43.02 -12.38
C SER A 11 32.00 42.99 -12.44
N SER A 12 31.49 44.17 -12.52
CA SER A 12 30.13 44.60 -12.80
C SER A 12 29.57 44.06 -14.11
N SER A 13 28.32 43.60 -14.14
CA SER A 13 27.47 43.79 -15.31
C SER A 13 25.98 43.82 -14.93
N GLN A 14 25.32 44.75 -15.53
CA GLN A 14 23.96 45.26 -15.35
C GLN A 14 22.85 44.23 -15.71
N PRO A 15 21.60 44.52 -15.33
CA PRO A 15 20.46 43.63 -15.52
C PRO A 15 19.84 43.81 -16.92
N VAL A 16 19.52 42.68 -17.54
CA VAL A 16 18.65 42.65 -18.73
C VAL A 16 17.24 42.30 -18.28
N SER A 17 16.37 43.27 -18.37
CA SER A 17 14.92 43.12 -18.30
C SER A 17 14.40 42.49 -19.57
N GLN A 18 13.77 41.30 -19.48
CA GLN A 18 12.87 40.83 -20.52
C GLN A 18 11.71 40.05 -19.90
N GLY A 19 10.49 40.57 -20.09
CA GLY A 19 9.26 39.95 -20.49
C GLY A 19 8.73 38.83 -19.60
N LEU A 20 7.88 39.19 -18.62
CA LEU A 20 6.87 38.27 -18.05
C LEU A 20 5.81 37.99 -19.15
N GLU A 21 5.95 36.91 -19.87
CA GLU A 21 4.80 36.28 -20.54
C GLU A 21 4.10 35.34 -19.55
N THR A 22 2.91 35.74 -19.17
CA THR A 22 1.94 34.95 -18.42
C THR A 22 1.56 33.71 -19.23
N ARG A 23 2.06 32.56 -18.85
CA ARG A 23 1.53 31.28 -19.34
C ARG A 23 0.26 30.97 -18.58
N GLU A 24 -0.86 30.94 -19.31
CA GLU A 24 -2.14 30.43 -18.86
C GLU A 24 -2.02 28.96 -18.41
N PRO A 25 -2.87 28.51 -17.44
CA PRO A 25 -2.89 27.12 -17.01
C PRO A 25 -3.39 26.24 -18.17
N VAL A 26 -2.59 25.27 -18.55
CA VAL A 26 -2.93 24.26 -19.54
C VAL A 26 -4.03 23.36 -18.97
N ASN A 27 -5.28 23.72 -19.19
CA ASN A 27 -6.44 22.86 -19.09
C ASN A 27 -6.40 21.86 -20.28
N GLY A 28 -5.86 20.68 -20.09
CA GLY A 28 -5.62 19.72 -21.15
C GLY A 28 -6.05 18.28 -20.89
N TRP A 29 -7.16 18.04 -20.18
CA TRP A 29 -7.81 16.72 -20.15
C TRP A 29 -8.95 16.65 -21.20
N LYS A 30 -8.65 16.88 -22.46
CA LYS A 30 -9.53 16.58 -23.60
C LYS A 30 -8.74 15.89 -24.69
N GLY A 31 -8.22 14.70 -24.39
CA GLY A 31 -7.70 13.79 -25.40
C GLY A 31 -8.83 13.03 -26.08
N LYS A 32 -9.35 13.53 -27.18
CA LYS A 32 -10.08 12.68 -28.14
C LYS A 32 -9.06 11.77 -28.81
N PRO A 33 -9.29 10.45 -28.88
CA PRO A 33 -8.42 9.60 -29.67
C PRO A 33 -8.48 10.01 -31.15
N ALA A 34 -7.32 10.20 -31.75
CA ALA A 34 -7.18 10.43 -33.18
C ALA A 34 -7.76 9.22 -33.93
N ARG A 35 -8.78 9.46 -34.75
CA ARG A 35 -9.32 8.47 -35.68
C ARG A 35 -8.26 8.19 -36.73
N LEU A 36 -7.74 6.96 -36.77
CA LEU A 36 -7.01 6.45 -37.91
C LEU A 36 -7.94 6.42 -39.14
N PRO A 37 -7.44 6.74 -40.36
CA PRO A 37 -8.25 6.79 -41.56
C PRO A 37 -8.68 5.37 -41.94
N VAL A 38 -10.01 5.25 -42.13
CA VAL A 38 -10.66 4.07 -42.70
C VAL A 38 -10.31 4.01 -44.18
N HIS A 39 -9.31 3.22 -44.52
CA HIS A 39 -9.10 2.82 -45.92
C HIS A 39 -9.70 1.45 -46.18
N SER A 40 -10.67 1.48 -47.14
CA SER A 40 -11.13 0.41 -48.03
C SER A 40 -11.84 -0.81 -47.45
N ARG A 41 -13.14 -0.64 -47.22
CA ARG A 41 -14.14 -1.73 -47.33
C ARG A 41 -14.75 -1.85 -48.74
N ALA A 42 -14.11 -1.30 -49.76
CA ALA A 42 -14.64 -1.31 -51.13
C ALA A 42 -14.06 -2.37 -52.05
N ALA A 43 -13.11 -3.22 -51.58
CA ALA A 43 -12.46 -4.20 -52.47
C ALA A 43 -12.93 -5.66 -52.30
N ALA A 44 -13.90 -5.93 -51.43
CA ALA A 44 -14.43 -7.30 -51.24
C ALA A 44 -15.81 -7.57 -51.86
N ALA A 45 -16.43 -6.57 -52.49
CA ALA A 45 -17.76 -6.71 -53.10
C ALA A 45 -17.73 -6.92 -54.63
N GLN A 46 -16.56 -7.04 -55.27
CA GLN A 46 -16.42 -7.08 -56.73
C GLN A 46 -15.95 -8.44 -57.29
N ARG A 47 -15.96 -9.53 -56.48
CA ARG A 47 -15.57 -10.86 -56.97
C ARG A 47 -16.64 -11.93 -56.91
N LEU A 48 -17.92 -11.57 -56.95
CA LEU A 48 -19.02 -12.52 -56.92
C LEU A 48 -19.93 -12.46 -58.14
N ASN A 49 -19.58 -11.75 -59.22
CA ASN A 49 -20.41 -11.60 -60.44
C ASN A 49 -19.85 -12.25 -61.72
N ASP A 50 -18.88 -13.15 -61.61
CA ASP A 50 -18.37 -13.86 -62.79
C ASP A 50 -18.63 -15.38 -62.65
N ILE A 51 -19.89 -15.79 -62.81
CA ILE A 51 -20.30 -17.17 -63.12
C ILE A 51 -20.92 -17.12 -64.51
N PRO A 52 -20.36 -17.75 -65.54
CA PRO A 52 -20.97 -17.74 -66.85
C PRO A 52 -22.19 -18.64 -66.88
N GLU A 53 -23.29 -18.10 -67.44
CA GLU A 53 -24.50 -18.86 -67.75
C GLU A 53 -24.20 -19.93 -68.81
N GLN A 54 -24.58 -21.17 -68.52
CA GLN A 54 -24.61 -22.24 -69.52
C GLN A 54 -25.89 -22.15 -70.32
N PRO A 55 -25.86 -22.27 -71.66
CA PRO A 55 -27.06 -22.19 -72.48
C PRO A 55 -27.85 -23.49 -72.44
N ASP A 56 -29.12 -23.31 -72.21
CA ASP A 56 -30.20 -24.28 -72.33
C ASP A 56 -30.31 -24.85 -73.77
N ARG A 57 -30.01 -26.14 -73.98
CA ARG A 57 -30.32 -26.85 -75.20
C ARG A 57 -31.35 -27.93 -74.90
N GLY A 58 -32.64 -27.52 -74.99
CA GLY A 58 -33.76 -28.42 -75.15
C GLY A 58 -33.72 -29.12 -76.50
N VAL A 59 -33.44 -30.42 -76.48
CA VAL A 59 -33.57 -31.26 -77.67
C VAL A 59 -34.99 -31.85 -77.66
N TYR A 60 -35.87 -31.34 -78.55
CA TYR A 60 -37.21 -31.88 -78.84
C TYR A 60 -37.05 -33.07 -79.76
N TYR A 61 -37.46 -34.30 -79.37
CA TYR A 61 -37.72 -35.44 -80.27
C TYR A 61 -39.20 -35.59 -80.47
N PRO A 62 -39.74 -35.63 -81.75
CA PRO A 62 -41.11 -35.90 -82.01
C PRO A 62 -41.42 -37.40 -81.82
N VAL A 63 -42.46 -37.70 -81.09
CA VAL A 63 -43.04 -39.06 -80.93
C VAL A 63 -43.93 -39.40 -82.13
N PRO A 64 -43.72 -40.57 -82.81
CA PRO A 64 -44.57 -41.02 -83.89
C PRO A 64 -45.97 -41.47 -83.36
N HIS A 65 -47.01 -40.90 -83.95
CA HIS A 65 -48.34 -41.45 -83.84
C HIS A 65 -48.44 -42.79 -84.58
N HIS A 66 -48.79 -43.82 -83.90
CA HIS A 66 -49.51 -45.04 -84.22
C HIS A 66 -49.06 -46.23 -83.37
N LEU A 67 -49.79 -46.50 -82.31
CA LEU A 67 -50.04 -47.86 -81.84
C LEU A 67 -51.32 -47.86 -81.04
N ALA A 68 -52.33 -48.61 -81.60
CA ALA A 68 -53.60 -48.83 -80.97
C ALA A 68 -53.51 -49.61 -79.65
N ASN A 69 -54.28 -49.24 -78.67
CA ASN A 69 -54.33 -49.89 -77.36
C ASN A 69 -54.89 -51.34 -77.45
N PRO A 70 -54.16 -52.36 -76.90
CA PRO A 70 -54.65 -53.70 -76.83
C PRO A 70 -55.82 -53.88 -75.82
N PRO A 71 -56.75 -54.78 -76.00
CA PRO A 71 -57.86 -55.04 -75.08
C PRO A 71 -57.35 -55.55 -73.72
N GLY A 72 -57.83 -54.91 -72.63
CA GLY A 72 -57.39 -55.22 -71.22
C GLY A 72 -56.83 -54.01 -70.48
N TRP A 73 -56.71 -52.81 -71.13
CA TRP A 73 -56.02 -51.65 -70.58
C TRP A 73 -56.79 -50.96 -69.42
N ARG A 74 -58.09 -51.13 -69.35
CA ARG A 74 -58.89 -50.49 -68.27
C ARG A 74 -58.73 -51.20 -66.93
N THR A 75 -58.53 -52.51 -66.91
CA THR A 75 -58.31 -53.28 -65.66
C THR A 75 -56.92 -53.05 -65.12
N LYS A 76 -55.85 -52.97 -65.94
CA LYS A 76 -54.50 -52.66 -65.52
C LYS A 76 -54.37 -51.23 -65.01
N ARG A 77 -55.10 -50.26 -65.55
CA ARG A 77 -55.08 -48.88 -65.02
C ARG A 77 -55.78 -48.75 -63.67
N TYR A 78 -56.81 -49.55 -63.41
CA TYR A 78 -57.55 -49.50 -62.16
C TYR A 78 -56.65 -50.15 -61.02
N ILE A 79 -56.02 -51.24 -61.28
CA ILE A 79 -55.12 -51.91 -60.34
C ILE A 79 -53.86 -51.04 -60.08
N LYS A 80 -53.30 -50.39 -61.13
CA LYS A 80 -52.12 -49.51 -60.96
C LYS A 80 -52.48 -48.25 -60.17
N ARG A 81 -53.67 -47.67 -60.34
CA ARG A 81 -54.21 -46.53 -59.57
C ARG A 81 -54.54 -46.92 -58.13
N LYS A 82 -55.06 -48.13 -57.89
CA LYS A 82 -55.30 -48.63 -56.51
C LYS A 82 -54.01 -48.89 -55.76
N ASN A 83 -53.03 -49.48 -56.43
CA ASN A 83 -51.70 -49.71 -55.82
C ASN A 83 -50.90 -48.40 -55.58
N LEU A 84 -51.02 -47.43 -56.50
CA LEU A 84 -50.43 -46.08 -56.29
C LEU A 84 -51.09 -45.32 -55.13
N ARG A 85 -52.44 -45.45 -54.98
CA ARG A 85 -53.14 -44.84 -53.85
C ARG A 85 -52.73 -45.53 -52.51
N GLN A 86 -52.60 -46.86 -52.50
CA GLN A 86 -52.17 -47.57 -51.30
C GLN A 86 -50.68 -47.32 -50.97
N SER A 87 -49.79 -47.21 -51.96
CA SER A 87 -48.40 -46.84 -51.75
C SER A 87 -48.24 -45.39 -51.25
N ASN A 88 -49.00 -44.47 -51.83
CA ASN A 88 -49.00 -43.07 -51.37
C ASN A 88 -49.59 -42.90 -49.97
N LEU A 89 -50.61 -43.74 -49.60
CA LEU A 89 -51.14 -43.70 -48.22
C LEU A 89 -50.12 -44.33 -47.22
N ARG A 90 -49.44 -45.40 -47.60
CA ARG A 90 -48.36 -45.98 -46.76
C ARG A 90 -47.16 -45.03 -46.64
N TYR A 91 -46.78 -44.35 -47.71
CA TYR A 91 -45.72 -43.38 -47.68
C TYR A 91 -46.08 -42.18 -46.80
N ALA A 92 -47.32 -41.63 -46.93
CA ALA A 92 -47.79 -40.54 -46.09
C ALA A 92 -47.92 -40.93 -44.59
N ILE A 93 -48.26 -42.17 -44.30
CA ILE A 93 -48.37 -42.67 -42.92
C ILE A 93 -46.97 -42.91 -42.36
N THR A 94 -46.01 -43.49 -43.10
CA THR A 94 -44.63 -43.71 -42.66
C THR A 94 -43.88 -42.38 -42.54
N GLU A 95 -44.14 -41.39 -43.40
CA GLU A 95 -43.54 -40.07 -43.28
C GLU A 95 -44.07 -39.31 -42.05
N ARG A 96 -45.38 -39.38 -41.75
CA ARG A 96 -45.94 -38.77 -40.52
C ARG A 96 -45.47 -39.46 -39.26
N ILE A 97 -45.31 -40.79 -39.23
CA ILE A 97 -44.80 -41.53 -38.08
C ILE A 97 -43.30 -41.26 -37.94
N GLY A 98 -42.54 -41.23 -39.04
CA GLY A 98 -41.11 -40.93 -39.03
C GLY A 98 -40.79 -39.54 -38.50
N THR A 99 -41.56 -38.51 -38.94
CA THR A 99 -41.39 -37.13 -38.45
C THR A 99 -41.78 -36.96 -36.98
N GLN A 100 -42.80 -37.68 -36.49
CA GLN A 100 -43.15 -37.65 -35.06
C GLN A 100 -42.10 -38.31 -34.18
N TRP A 101 -41.47 -39.37 -34.63
CA TRP A 101 -40.40 -40.07 -33.88
C TRP A 101 -39.09 -39.27 -33.85
N THR A 102 -38.83 -38.41 -34.82
CA THR A 102 -37.64 -37.51 -34.80
C THR A 102 -37.91 -36.21 -34.07
N MET A 103 -39.16 -35.72 -34.04
CA MET A 103 -39.52 -34.50 -33.32
C MET A 103 -39.54 -34.68 -31.80
N LEU A 104 -39.88 -35.84 -31.27
CA LEU A 104 -39.92 -36.10 -29.82
C LEU A 104 -38.53 -35.96 -29.14
N PRO A 105 -37.42 -36.57 -29.62
CA PRO A 105 -36.11 -36.39 -29.05
C PRO A 105 -35.57 -34.96 -29.24
N MET A 106 -35.90 -34.30 -30.35
CA MET A 106 -35.52 -32.87 -30.54
C MET A 106 -36.26 -31.96 -29.56
N ALA A 107 -37.56 -32.17 -29.32
CA ALA A 107 -38.34 -31.40 -28.33
C ALA A 107 -37.84 -31.69 -26.90
N PHE A 108 -37.48 -32.94 -26.59
CA PHE A 108 -36.89 -33.31 -25.30
C PHE A 108 -35.49 -32.69 -25.12
N GLY A 109 -34.65 -32.69 -26.15
CA GLY A 109 -33.36 -32.02 -26.16
C GLY A 109 -33.48 -30.50 -25.96
N ALA A 110 -34.42 -29.86 -26.65
CA ALA A 110 -34.71 -28.45 -26.47
C ALA A 110 -35.21 -28.13 -25.04
N LEU A 111 -36.07 -28.97 -24.47
CA LEU A 111 -36.53 -28.82 -23.08
C LEU A 111 -35.38 -28.94 -22.07
N ILE A 112 -34.50 -29.92 -22.22
CA ILE A 112 -33.30 -30.04 -21.36
C ILE A 112 -32.45 -28.80 -21.51
N THR A 113 -32.20 -28.34 -22.71
CA THR A 113 -31.40 -27.12 -22.95
C THR A 113 -32.02 -25.90 -22.26
N ILE A 114 -33.33 -25.71 -22.35
CA ILE A 114 -34.07 -24.64 -21.68
C ILE A 114 -33.93 -24.77 -20.15
N VAL A 115 -34.10 -25.96 -19.58
CA VAL A 115 -33.97 -26.21 -18.14
C VAL A 115 -32.55 -25.92 -17.67
N VAL A 116 -31.55 -26.34 -18.42
CA VAL A 116 -30.13 -26.03 -18.09
C VAL A 116 -29.88 -24.54 -18.17
N LEU A 117 -30.31 -23.86 -19.24
CA LEU A 117 -30.13 -22.40 -19.39
C LEU A 117 -30.84 -21.61 -18.28
N THR A 118 -32.08 -21.99 -17.93
CA THR A 118 -32.83 -21.33 -16.85
C THR A 118 -32.19 -21.59 -15.49
N SER A 119 -31.70 -22.80 -15.21
CA SER A 119 -30.94 -23.11 -13.99
C SER A 119 -29.67 -22.30 -13.87
N VAL A 120 -28.90 -22.19 -14.95
CA VAL A 120 -27.68 -21.33 -15.00
C VAL A 120 -28.03 -19.88 -14.76
N LEU A 121 -29.10 -19.35 -15.40
CA LEU A 121 -29.53 -17.97 -15.22
C LEU A 121 -29.97 -17.69 -13.78
N VAL A 122 -30.75 -18.56 -13.16
CA VAL A 122 -31.20 -18.42 -11.78
C VAL A 122 -29.99 -18.45 -10.83
N THR A 123 -29.05 -19.38 -11.03
CA THR A 123 -27.84 -19.47 -10.23
C THR A 123 -26.97 -18.20 -10.37
N LEU A 124 -26.79 -17.71 -11.58
CA LEU A 124 -26.04 -16.48 -11.84
C LEU A 124 -26.71 -15.27 -11.17
N THR A 125 -28.03 -15.14 -11.30
CA THR A 125 -28.78 -14.06 -10.65
C THR A 125 -28.66 -14.12 -9.13
N ALA A 126 -28.73 -15.32 -8.54
CA ALA A 126 -28.54 -15.51 -7.11
C ALA A 126 -27.11 -15.10 -6.65
N ILE A 127 -26.08 -15.46 -7.39
CA ILE A 127 -24.70 -15.05 -7.12
C ILE A 127 -24.54 -13.54 -7.19
N ILE A 128 -25.09 -12.90 -8.24
CA ILE A 128 -25.05 -11.44 -8.40
C ILE A 128 -25.72 -10.76 -7.21
N THR A 129 -26.96 -11.17 -6.88
CA THR A 129 -27.72 -10.58 -5.78
C THR A 129 -27.01 -10.75 -4.43
N ALA A 130 -26.53 -11.94 -4.14
CA ALA A 130 -25.77 -12.23 -2.91
C ALA A 130 -24.48 -11.39 -2.82
N THR A 131 -23.75 -11.24 -3.93
CA THR A 131 -22.53 -10.41 -3.98
C THR A 131 -22.86 -8.93 -3.75
N GLN A 132 -23.90 -8.41 -4.38
CA GLN A 132 -24.31 -7.01 -4.20
C GLN A 132 -24.83 -6.74 -2.78
N GLN A 133 -25.60 -7.66 -2.18
CA GLN A 133 -26.05 -7.52 -0.80
C GLN A 133 -24.87 -7.54 0.19
N ARG A 134 -23.87 -8.39 -0.04
CA ARG A 134 -22.72 -8.52 0.84
C ARG A 134 -21.76 -7.32 0.77
N TYR A 135 -21.50 -6.81 -0.43
CA TYR A 135 -20.41 -5.85 -0.68
C TYR A 135 -20.91 -4.48 -1.20
N GLY A 136 -22.20 -4.33 -1.47
CA GLY A 136 -22.74 -3.10 -2.07
C GLY A 136 -22.47 -1.85 -1.24
N GLN A 137 -22.57 -1.94 0.08
CA GLN A 137 -22.23 -0.83 0.98
C GLN A 137 -20.74 -0.48 0.91
N GLN A 138 -19.85 -1.47 0.84
CA GLN A 138 -18.43 -1.24 0.73
C GLN A 138 -18.03 -0.58 -0.59
N VAL A 139 -18.79 -0.81 -1.67
CA VAL A 139 -18.61 -0.11 -2.94
C VAL A 139 -18.91 1.38 -2.81
N THR A 140 -19.99 1.75 -2.08
CA THR A 140 -20.37 3.17 -1.90
C THR A 140 -19.43 3.92 -0.95
N THR A 141 -18.75 3.22 -0.04
CA THR A 141 -17.79 3.79 0.91
C THR A 141 -16.34 3.36 0.60
N LEU A 142 -16.04 3.06 -0.66
CA LEU A 142 -14.74 2.52 -1.06
C LEU A 142 -13.59 3.43 -0.65
N GLU A 143 -13.73 4.73 -0.83
CA GLU A 143 -12.74 5.73 -0.46
C GLU A 143 -12.45 5.76 1.06
N ASP A 144 -13.46 5.47 1.89
CA ASP A 144 -13.34 5.46 3.35
C ASP A 144 -12.67 4.20 3.88
N ILE A 145 -12.82 3.05 3.18
CA ILE A 145 -12.26 1.75 3.59
C ILE A 145 -10.86 1.51 3.07
N LEU A 146 -10.40 2.30 2.10
CA LEU A 146 -9.02 2.22 1.64
C LEU A 146 -8.06 2.59 2.77
N PRO A 147 -6.89 1.94 2.84
CA PRO A 147 -5.87 2.31 3.81
C PRO A 147 -5.55 3.80 3.68
N LYS A 148 -5.60 4.52 4.80
CA LYS A 148 -5.19 5.91 4.88
C LYS A 148 -3.68 6.00 5.02
N ASP A 149 -3.16 7.22 4.93
CA ASP A 149 -1.74 7.48 5.09
C ASP A 149 -1.19 6.86 6.37
N SER A 150 0.07 6.47 6.33
CA SER A 150 0.82 6.03 7.50
C SER A 150 0.88 7.14 8.55
N LEU A 151 0.92 6.77 9.84
CA LEU A 151 1.19 7.74 10.90
C LEU A 151 2.59 8.32 10.72
N LYS A 152 2.68 9.65 10.60
CA LYS A 152 3.93 10.41 10.49
C LYS A 152 4.15 11.23 11.76
N ALA A 153 5.35 11.19 12.33
CA ALA A 153 5.70 11.99 13.50
C ALA A 153 6.92 12.86 13.25
N TYR A 154 6.88 14.06 13.79
CA TYR A 154 7.88 15.09 13.62
C TYR A 154 8.37 15.58 14.98
N ASP A 155 9.61 16.05 15.03
CA ASP A 155 10.16 16.74 16.19
C ASP A 155 9.56 18.16 16.34
N VAL A 156 9.96 18.87 17.38
CA VAL A 156 9.47 20.25 17.67
C VAL A 156 9.81 21.26 16.56
N HIS A 157 10.76 20.95 15.70
CA HIS A 157 11.21 21.78 14.58
C HIS A 157 10.66 21.32 13.23
N GLY A 158 9.81 20.30 13.19
CA GLY A 158 9.27 19.72 11.96
C GLY A 158 10.20 18.72 11.28
N THR A 159 11.28 18.26 11.96
CA THR A 159 12.15 17.21 11.43
C THR A 159 11.45 15.85 11.56
N PRO A 160 11.40 15.03 10.49
CA PRO A 160 10.80 13.70 10.57
C PRO A 160 11.49 12.82 11.62
N LEU A 161 10.71 12.24 12.53
CA LEU A 161 11.17 11.28 13.54
C LEU A 161 10.94 9.85 13.12
N PHE A 162 9.73 9.55 12.69
CA PHE A 162 9.36 8.22 12.21
C PHE A 162 8.08 8.27 11.37
N GLN A 163 7.92 7.24 10.56
CA GLN A 163 6.67 6.92 9.91
C GLN A 163 6.30 5.49 10.31
N MET A 164 5.11 5.31 10.88
CA MET A 164 4.67 3.99 11.32
C MET A 164 4.01 3.26 10.17
N THR A 165 4.54 2.09 9.85
CA THR A 165 4.04 1.22 8.79
C THR A 165 3.89 -0.20 9.34
N ASP A 166 2.69 -0.79 9.26
CA ASP A 166 2.49 -2.20 9.64
C ASP A 166 2.71 -3.15 8.46
N GLN A 167 2.47 -2.67 7.23
CA GLN A 167 2.63 -3.44 5.99
C GLN A 167 3.58 -2.79 4.98
N GLY A 168 4.09 -1.59 5.25
CA GLY A 168 4.94 -0.82 4.37
C GLY A 168 4.61 0.68 4.37
N LEU A 169 5.40 1.46 3.64
CA LEU A 169 5.18 2.87 3.40
C LEU A 169 3.89 3.08 2.61
N GLN A 170 3.08 4.04 3.03
CA GLN A 170 1.93 4.51 2.28
C GLN A 170 1.77 6.01 2.44
N THR A 171 1.69 6.71 1.32
CA THR A 171 1.36 8.13 1.24
C THR A 171 0.37 8.30 0.11
N SER A 172 -0.80 8.87 0.41
CA SER A 172 -1.84 9.13 -0.58
C SER A 172 -1.72 10.55 -1.09
N VAL A 173 -1.70 10.70 -2.39
CA VAL A 173 -1.61 12.00 -3.06
C VAL A 173 -2.72 12.13 -4.11
N PRO A 174 -3.24 13.32 -4.38
CA PRO A 174 -4.22 13.52 -5.45
C PRO A 174 -3.59 13.21 -6.81
N LEU A 175 -4.40 12.85 -7.81
CA LEU A 175 -3.92 12.50 -9.14
C LEU A 175 -3.06 13.61 -9.79
N SER A 176 -3.35 14.87 -9.48
CA SER A 176 -2.57 16.03 -9.92
C SER A 176 -1.13 16.06 -9.36
N GLN A 177 -0.86 15.29 -8.32
CA GLN A 177 0.43 15.09 -7.68
C GLN A 177 1.03 13.71 -7.98
N ILE A 178 0.52 13.03 -9.00
CA ILE A 178 1.11 11.80 -9.56
C ILE A 178 1.55 12.12 -10.98
N SER A 179 2.74 11.66 -11.37
CA SER A 179 3.25 11.84 -12.73
C SER A 179 2.27 11.29 -13.76
N ILE A 180 1.97 12.07 -14.78
CA ILE A 180 1.15 11.62 -15.90
C ILE A 180 1.75 10.41 -16.61
N HIS A 181 3.08 10.30 -16.60
CA HIS A 181 3.79 9.16 -17.19
C HIS A 181 3.48 7.87 -16.44
N LEU A 182 3.35 7.90 -15.11
CA LEU A 182 2.96 6.72 -14.34
C LEU A 182 1.51 6.33 -14.61
N ALA A 183 0.60 7.31 -14.66
CA ALA A 183 -0.80 7.05 -15.00
C ALA A 183 -0.94 6.42 -16.40
N HIS A 184 -0.16 6.88 -17.37
CA HIS A 184 -0.10 6.32 -18.72
C HIS A 184 0.54 4.93 -18.74
N ALA A 185 1.64 4.72 -18.02
CA ALA A 185 2.35 3.45 -17.94
C ALA A 185 1.45 2.35 -17.34
N GLU A 186 0.78 2.63 -16.22
CA GLU A 186 -0.14 1.69 -15.58
C GLU A 186 -1.34 1.36 -16.47
N THR A 187 -1.97 2.37 -17.09
CA THR A 187 -3.09 2.11 -18.00
C THR A 187 -2.64 1.37 -19.26
N ALA A 188 -1.45 1.65 -19.76
CA ALA A 188 -0.91 0.99 -20.95
C ALA A 188 -0.65 -0.49 -20.74
N ILE A 189 -0.15 -0.88 -19.56
CA ILE A 189 0.29 -2.25 -19.31
C ILE A 189 -0.77 -3.12 -18.60
N GLU A 190 -1.56 -2.54 -17.70
CA GLU A 190 -2.53 -3.28 -16.89
C GLU A 190 -3.94 -3.26 -17.49
N ASP A 191 -4.34 -2.17 -18.16
CA ASP A 191 -5.72 -2.01 -18.67
C ASP A 191 -5.79 -1.04 -19.85
N GLN A 192 -5.39 -1.49 -21.04
CA GLN A 192 -5.32 -0.66 -22.27
C GLN A 192 -6.63 0.05 -22.61
N ASN A 193 -7.76 -0.52 -22.20
CA ASN A 193 -9.09 0.03 -22.46
C ASN A 193 -9.70 0.70 -21.23
N PHE A 194 -8.89 1.04 -20.24
CA PHE A 194 -9.32 1.56 -18.93
C PHE A 194 -10.34 2.70 -19.06
N TRP A 195 -10.05 3.69 -19.89
CA TRP A 195 -10.85 4.89 -20.02
C TRP A 195 -12.26 4.65 -20.62
N ASN A 196 -12.45 3.53 -21.36
CA ASN A 196 -13.68 3.22 -22.07
C ASN A 196 -14.44 2.00 -21.55
N ASN A 197 -13.79 1.13 -20.75
CA ASN A 197 -14.43 -0.08 -20.26
C ASN A 197 -15.39 0.18 -19.08
N PRO A 198 -16.41 -0.65 -18.88
CA PRO A 198 -17.35 -0.52 -17.76
C PRO A 198 -16.82 -1.11 -16.43
N GLY A 199 -15.50 -1.22 -16.27
CA GLY A 199 -14.84 -1.83 -15.12
C GLY A 199 -14.38 -3.28 -15.36
N TYR A 200 -14.70 -3.87 -16.50
CA TYR A 200 -14.21 -5.17 -16.97
C TYR A 200 -13.95 -5.13 -18.48
N ASP A 201 -13.02 -5.94 -18.95
CA ASP A 201 -12.70 -6.09 -20.38
C ASP A 201 -12.85 -7.55 -20.81
N ILE A 202 -13.97 -7.87 -21.48
CA ILE A 202 -14.26 -9.20 -22.01
C ILE A 202 -13.24 -9.57 -23.09
N THR A 203 -12.84 -8.61 -23.93
CA THR A 203 -11.90 -8.84 -25.03
C THR A 203 -10.51 -9.15 -24.49
N GLY A 204 -10.09 -8.45 -23.43
CA GLY A 204 -8.87 -8.71 -22.71
C GLY A 204 -8.86 -10.09 -22.04
N ILE A 205 -9.96 -10.50 -21.44
CA ILE A 205 -10.10 -11.84 -20.82
C ILE A 205 -9.97 -12.94 -21.89
N VAL A 206 -10.64 -12.80 -23.05
CA VAL A 206 -10.56 -13.77 -24.14
C VAL A 206 -9.15 -13.81 -24.74
N ARG A 207 -8.50 -12.65 -24.94
CA ARG A 207 -7.12 -12.56 -25.44
C ARG A 207 -6.16 -13.25 -24.48
N ALA A 208 -6.23 -12.90 -23.20
CA ALA A 208 -5.39 -13.53 -22.17
C ALA A 208 -5.56 -15.05 -22.10
N ALA A 209 -6.79 -15.57 -22.26
CA ALA A 209 -7.05 -17.00 -22.29
C ALA A 209 -6.41 -17.68 -23.51
N LEU A 210 -6.46 -17.05 -24.68
CA LEU A 210 -5.83 -17.56 -25.92
C LEU A 210 -4.30 -17.49 -25.82
N ASP A 211 -3.73 -16.39 -25.33
CA ASP A 211 -2.29 -16.21 -25.17
C ASP A 211 -1.70 -17.23 -24.18
N ASN A 212 -2.36 -17.42 -23.04
CA ASN A 212 -1.95 -18.40 -22.04
C ASN A 212 -2.04 -19.85 -22.57
N GLN A 213 -3.03 -20.15 -23.44
CA GLN A 213 -3.15 -21.47 -24.04
C GLN A 213 -2.06 -21.72 -25.11
N THR A 214 -1.65 -20.70 -25.86
CA THR A 214 -0.67 -20.85 -26.93
C THR A 214 0.78 -20.87 -26.41
N GLN A 215 1.07 -20.18 -25.31
CA GLN A 215 2.41 -20.08 -24.76
C GLN A 215 2.69 -21.02 -23.59
N GLY A 216 1.68 -21.71 -23.08
CA GLY A 216 1.81 -22.72 -22.00
C GLY A 216 2.17 -22.14 -20.62
N HIS A 217 2.20 -20.83 -20.47
CA HIS A 217 2.38 -20.12 -19.19
C HIS A 217 1.56 -18.81 -19.18
N VAL A 218 1.35 -18.24 -18.00
CA VAL A 218 0.54 -17.01 -17.83
C VAL A 218 1.37 -15.81 -18.33
N VAL A 219 1.03 -15.32 -19.51
CA VAL A 219 1.75 -14.19 -20.17
C VAL A 219 1.04 -12.86 -19.94
N SER A 220 -0.30 -12.86 -19.94
CA SER A 220 -1.06 -11.64 -19.71
C SER A 220 -2.20 -11.85 -18.73
N GLY A 221 -2.45 -10.87 -17.87
CA GLY A 221 -3.56 -10.83 -16.93
C GLY A 221 -4.74 -10.09 -17.55
N GLY A 222 -5.87 -10.77 -17.80
CA GLY A 222 -7.10 -10.13 -18.28
C GLY A 222 -7.89 -9.39 -17.18
N SER A 223 -7.23 -8.88 -16.13
CA SER A 223 -7.87 -8.14 -15.05
C SER A 223 -7.72 -6.64 -15.26
N THR A 224 -8.81 -5.87 -15.16
CA THR A 224 -8.78 -4.41 -15.25
C THR A 224 -8.26 -3.77 -13.96
N ILE A 225 -7.84 -2.50 -14.03
CA ILE A 225 -7.48 -1.67 -12.87
C ILE A 225 -8.63 -1.64 -11.84
N THR A 226 -9.89 -1.49 -12.29
CA THR A 226 -11.07 -1.53 -11.42
C THR A 226 -11.20 -2.86 -10.68
N GLN A 227 -10.98 -3.99 -11.36
CA GLN A 227 -11.01 -5.32 -10.72
C GLN A 227 -9.88 -5.51 -9.72
N GLN A 228 -8.69 -5.00 -10.01
CA GLN A 228 -7.55 -5.05 -9.08
C GLN A 228 -7.82 -4.19 -7.83
N LEU A 229 -8.41 -3.01 -7.99
CA LEU A 229 -8.83 -2.16 -6.87
C LEU A 229 -9.84 -2.88 -5.96
N ILE A 230 -10.88 -3.50 -6.56
CA ILE A 230 -11.88 -4.29 -5.82
C ILE A 230 -11.23 -5.47 -5.09
N LYS A 231 -10.32 -6.18 -5.75
CA LYS A 231 -9.55 -7.27 -5.14
C LYS A 231 -8.83 -6.80 -3.89
N ASN A 232 -8.09 -5.69 -3.99
CA ASN A 232 -7.25 -5.20 -2.90
C ASN A 232 -8.06 -4.60 -1.74
N ALA A 233 -9.18 -3.90 -2.03
CA ALA A 233 -9.94 -3.14 -1.05
C ALA A 233 -11.13 -3.91 -0.44
N ILE A 234 -11.81 -4.78 -1.22
CA ILE A 234 -13.12 -5.33 -0.84
C ILE A 234 -13.09 -6.84 -0.64
N VAL A 235 -12.68 -7.59 -1.68
CA VAL A 235 -12.86 -9.06 -1.69
C VAL A 235 -11.65 -9.85 -1.19
N GLY A 236 -10.47 -9.22 -1.09
CA GLY A 236 -9.25 -9.83 -0.60
C GLY A 236 -8.47 -10.63 -1.65
N ASN A 237 -7.29 -11.16 -1.25
CA ASN A 237 -6.29 -11.74 -2.16
C ASN A 237 -6.39 -13.26 -2.38
N GLN A 238 -7.41 -13.96 -1.84
CA GLN A 238 -7.52 -15.40 -2.01
C GLN A 238 -7.71 -15.79 -3.49
N ALA A 239 -6.88 -16.70 -4.00
CA ALA A 239 -6.92 -17.12 -5.40
C ALA A 239 -8.06 -18.12 -5.65
N THR A 240 -9.31 -17.65 -5.72
CA THR A 240 -10.50 -18.48 -5.96
C THR A 240 -11.30 -17.98 -7.16
N VAL A 241 -11.99 -18.90 -7.84
CA VAL A 241 -12.92 -18.55 -8.93
C VAL A 241 -14.05 -17.65 -8.41
N THR A 242 -14.54 -17.92 -7.20
CA THR A 242 -15.59 -17.12 -6.55
C THR A 242 -15.17 -15.67 -6.41
N ARG A 243 -13.95 -15.41 -5.92
CA ARG A 243 -13.41 -14.05 -5.84
C ARG A 243 -13.38 -13.37 -7.21
N LYS A 244 -12.90 -14.05 -8.25
CA LYS A 244 -12.84 -13.47 -9.61
C LYS A 244 -14.22 -13.13 -10.16
N LEU A 245 -15.23 -13.94 -9.88
CA LEU A 245 -16.62 -13.62 -10.21
C LEU A 245 -17.12 -12.39 -9.43
N GLN A 246 -16.79 -12.28 -8.16
CA GLN A 246 -17.15 -11.11 -7.34
C GLN A 246 -16.52 -9.81 -7.89
N GLU A 247 -15.24 -9.84 -8.28
CA GLU A 247 -14.57 -8.71 -8.92
C GLU A 247 -15.34 -8.26 -10.19
N ILE A 248 -15.70 -9.20 -11.07
CA ILE A 248 -16.42 -8.91 -12.31
C ILE A 248 -17.82 -8.35 -12.02
N ILE A 249 -18.52 -8.87 -11.02
CA ILE A 249 -19.88 -8.42 -10.64
C ILE A 249 -19.85 -7.01 -10.03
N LEU A 250 -18.84 -6.69 -9.22
CA LEU A 250 -18.74 -5.41 -8.53
C LEU A 250 -18.16 -4.28 -9.40
N ALA A 251 -17.33 -4.60 -10.39
CA ALA A 251 -16.63 -3.62 -11.20
C ALA A 251 -17.57 -2.60 -11.90
N PRO A 252 -18.72 -2.98 -12.48
CA PRO A 252 -19.67 -2.01 -13.04
C PRO A 252 -20.29 -1.09 -11.98
N SER A 253 -20.43 -1.56 -10.75
CA SER A 253 -20.99 -0.75 -9.67
C SER A 253 -19.99 0.32 -9.22
N VAL A 254 -18.71 -0.03 -9.12
CA VAL A 254 -17.61 0.91 -8.85
C VAL A 254 -17.50 1.95 -9.98
N THR A 255 -17.52 1.52 -11.25
CA THR A 255 -17.42 2.45 -12.40
C THR A 255 -18.63 3.37 -12.55
N ARG A 256 -19.79 3.02 -11.99
CA ARG A 256 -20.96 3.92 -11.92
C ARG A 256 -20.88 4.91 -10.76
N GLN A 257 -20.25 4.51 -9.65
CA GLN A 257 -20.15 5.31 -8.43
C GLN A 257 -19.01 6.34 -8.51
N TYR A 258 -17.88 5.98 -9.12
CA TYR A 258 -16.66 6.77 -9.17
C TYR A 258 -16.25 7.05 -10.62
N THR A 259 -15.67 8.24 -10.86
CA THR A 259 -15.08 8.56 -12.16
C THR A 259 -13.83 7.71 -12.42
N LYS A 260 -13.37 7.65 -13.66
CA LYS A 260 -12.16 6.92 -14.02
C LYS A 260 -10.92 7.50 -13.33
N GLU A 261 -10.87 8.81 -13.21
CA GLU A 261 -9.79 9.53 -12.48
C GLU A 261 -9.79 9.18 -11.00
N GLN A 262 -10.96 9.10 -10.35
CA GLN A 262 -11.07 8.68 -8.95
C GLN A 262 -10.62 7.21 -8.78
N ILE A 263 -11.05 6.31 -9.64
CA ILE A 263 -10.66 4.90 -9.63
C ILE A 263 -9.13 4.77 -9.80
N LEU A 264 -8.54 5.49 -10.75
CA LEU A 264 -7.11 5.48 -10.98
C LEU A 264 -6.33 6.06 -9.78
N THR A 265 -6.84 7.16 -9.20
CA THR A 265 -6.26 7.75 -7.98
C THR A 265 -6.23 6.75 -6.83
N MET A 266 -7.36 6.10 -6.56
CA MET A 266 -7.46 5.08 -5.51
C MET A 266 -6.53 3.91 -5.78
N TYR A 267 -6.43 3.45 -7.01
CA TYR A 267 -5.54 2.36 -7.43
C TYR A 267 -4.07 2.74 -7.21
N LEU A 268 -3.62 3.87 -7.78
CA LEU A 268 -2.24 4.33 -7.71
C LEU A 268 -1.77 4.64 -6.27
N ASN A 269 -2.68 4.94 -5.36
CA ASN A 269 -2.36 5.17 -3.94
C ASN A 269 -2.38 3.89 -3.09
N THR A 270 -2.88 2.75 -3.60
CA THR A 270 -3.08 1.55 -2.79
C THR A 270 -2.40 0.29 -3.34
N ILE A 271 -1.97 0.32 -4.59
CA ILE A 271 -1.30 -0.84 -5.19
C ILE A 271 0.07 -1.08 -4.55
N TYR A 272 0.41 -2.35 -4.38
CA TYR A 272 1.69 -2.76 -3.82
C TYR A 272 2.78 -2.83 -4.90
N TYR A 273 3.82 -2.02 -4.73
CA TYR A 273 4.96 -1.94 -5.64
C TYR A 273 6.18 -2.77 -5.20
N GLY A 274 6.08 -3.62 -4.19
CA GLY A 274 7.26 -4.30 -3.63
C GLY A 274 7.98 -3.44 -2.58
N GLU A 275 9.07 -3.96 -2.00
CA GLU A 275 9.92 -3.26 -1.02
C GLU A 275 9.13 -2.53 0.08
N GLN A 276 8.03 -3.16 0.54
CA GLN A 276 7.11 -2.60 1.52
C GLN A 276 6.51 -1.24 1.12
N SER A 277 6.37 -0.97 -0.19
CA SER A 277 5.84 0.30 -0.70
C SER A 277 4.43 0.13 -1.26
N TYR A 278 3.48 0.81 -0.68
CA TYR A 278 2.11 0.92 -1.11
C TYR A 278 1.84 2.32 -1.66
N GLY A 279 1.36 2.37 -2.91
CA GLY A 279 1.11 3.62 -3.63
C GLY A 279 2.34 4.19 -4.30
N ALA A 280 2.07 5.03 -5.30
CA ALA A 280 3.05 5.62 -6.21
C ALA A 280 4.09 6.50 -5.49
N ASP A 281 3.65 7.26 -4.49
CA ASP A 281 4.50 8.21 -3.78
C ASP A 281 5.54 7.49 -2.92
N ALA A 282 5.11 6.48 -2.17
CA ALA A 282 6.00 5.62 -1.39
C ALA A 282 6.99 4.86 -2.29
N ALA A 283 6.52 4.37 -3.45
CA ALA A 283 7.38 3.68 -4.40
C ALA A 283 8.42 4.63 -5.03
N ALA A 284 8.04 5.85 -5.39
CA ALA A 284 8.96 6.86 -5.91
C ALA A 284 10.10 7.17 -4.93
N PHE A 285 9.76 7.29 -3.64
CA PHE A 285 10.77 7.44 -2.60
C PHE A 285 11.66 6.18 -2.48
N THR A 286 11.06 5.01 -2.40
CA THR A 286 11.80 3.76 -2.13
C THR A 286 12.77 3.39 -3.24
N TYR A 287 12.33 3.49 -4.50
CA TYR A 287 13.14 3.04 -5.64
C TYR A 287 14.09 4.10 -6.18
N PHE A 288 13.72 5.39 -6.07
CA PHE A 288 14.48 6.49 -6.70
C PHE A 288 14.94 7.56 -5.72
N GLY A 289 14.62 7.46 -4.43
CA GLY A 289 15.02 8.45 -3.43
C GLY A 289 14.35 9.82 -3.59
N LEU A 290 13.30 9.92 -4.40
CA LEU A 290 12.54 11.15 -4.60
C LEU A 290 11.83 11.53 -3.31
N LYS A 291 11.81 12.82 -2.99
CA LYS A 291 11.24 13.31 -1.72
C LYS A 291 10.17 14.34 -1.98
N ASP A 292 9.18 14.36 -1.11
CA ASP A 292 8.19 15.43 -1.10
C ASP A 292 8.85 16.78 -0.90
N THR A 293 8.38 17.76 -1.66
CA THR A 293 8.70 19.17 -1.50
C THR A 293 7.42 19.93 -1.13
N PRO A 294 7.48 21.19 -0.70
CA PRO A 294 6.27 21.97 -0.43
C PRO A 294 5.29 22.10 -1.61
N THR A 295 5.77 21.87 -2.84
CA THR A 295 5.00 22.08 -4.08
C THR A 295 4.81 20.81 -4.92
N ALA A 296 5.54 19.73 -4.64
CA ALA A 296 5.52 18.51 -5.46
C ALA A 296 5.73 17.26 -4.58
N SER A 297 4.90 16.24 -4.78
CA SER A 297 5.09 14.93 -4.18
C SER A 297 6.25 14.18 -4.85
N ALA A 298 6.74 13.12 -4.22
CA ALA A 298 7.71 12.21 -4.83
C ALA A 298 7.15 11.59 -6.11
N ALA A 299 5.88 11.17 -6.10
CA ALA A 299 5.20 10.59 -7.27
C ALA A 299 5.08 11.54 -8.45
N SER A 300 4.98 12.86 -8.22
CA SER A 300 4.87 13.85 -9.30
C SER A 300 6.18 14.06 -10.07
N GLN A 301 7.31 13.70 -9.47
CA GLN A 301 8.65 13.89 -10.01
C GLN A 301 9.13 12.72 -10.88
N LEU A 302 8.35 11.63 -10.94
CA LEU A 302 8.69 10.45 -11.76
C LEU A 302 8.73 10.81 -13.24
N ASP A 303 9.83 10.46 -13.89
CA ASP A 303 10.01 10.53 -15.34
C ASP A 303 9.42 9.31 -16.08
N ILE A 304 9.62 9.22 -17.40
CA ILE A 304 9.09 8.14 -18.23
C ILE A 304 9.72 6.79 -17.87
N ALA A 305 11.02 6.72 -17.67
CA ALA A 305 11.74 5.49 -17.39
C ALA A 305 11.38 4.95 -15.99
N GLN A 306 11.36 5.81 -14.99
CA GLN A 306 10.96 5.51 -13.61
C GLN A 306 9.50 5.06 -13.54
N SER A 307 8.61 5.77 -14.21
CA SER A 307 7.18 5.43 -14.32
C SER A 307 6.95 4.07 -14.96
N ALA A 308 7.66 3.77 -16.05
CA ALA A 308 7.55 2.48 -16.72
C ALA A 308 8.07 1.32 -15.85
N MET A 309 9.17 1.54 -15.12
CA MET A 309 9.67 0.53 -14.20
C MET A 309 8.68 0.25 -13.08
N LEU A 310 8.13 1.28 -12.42
CA LEU A 310 7.14 1.09 -11.37
C LEU A 310 5.90 0.34 -11.90
N ALA A 311 5.34 0.75 -13.02
CA ALA A 311 4.17 0.10 -13.61
C ALA A 311 4.41 -1.38 -13.99
N GLY A 312 5.65 -1.78 -14.16
CA GLY A 312 6.04 -3.17 -14.38
C GLY A 312 5.91 -4.07 -13.15
N ILE A 313 6.03 -3.52 -11.93
CA ILE A 313 6.19 -4.28 -10.68
C ILE A 313 4.89 -4.95 -10.19
N PRO A 314 3.71 -4.29 -10.14
CA PRO A 314 2.53 -4.77 -9.41
C PRO A 314 2.03 -6.15 -9.81
N SER A 315 2.23 -6.55 -11.05
CA SER A 315 1.80 -7.87 -11.55
C SER A 315 2.57 -9.04 -10.92
N SER A 316 3.80 -8.83 -10.45
CA SER A 316 4.60 -9.83 -9.72
C SER A 316 5.73 -9.14 -8.93
N PRO A 317 5.44 -8.50 -7.78
CA PRO A 317 6.38 -7.63 -7.08
C PRO A 317 7.71 -8.31 -6.71
N VAL A 318 7.68 -9.57 -6.29
CA VAL A 318 8.92 -10.30 -5.92
C VAL A 318 9.76 -10.65 -7.16
N ALA A 319 9.13 -11.15 -8.23
CA ALA A 319 9.88 -11.59 -9.42
C ALA A 319 10.36 -10.43 -10.30
N ARG A 320 9.81 -9.22 -10.10
CA ARG A 320 10.12 -8.00 -10.85
C ARG A 320 10.76 -6.91 -10.00
N ASP A 321 11.21 -7.28 -8.83
CA ASP A 321 11.97 -6.40 -7.95
C ASP A 321 13.30 -6.04 -8.61
N PRO A 322 13.59 -4.75 -8.91
CA PRO A 322 14.79 -4.36 -9.61
C PRO A 322 16.07 -4.55 -8.80
N PHE A 323 16.00 -4.63 -7.47
CA PHE A 323 17.16 -4.89 -6.61
C PHE A 323 17.50 -6.37 -6.54
N LEU A 324 16.48 -7.24 -6.57
CA LEU A 324 16.66 -8.71 -6.49
C LEU A 324 16.80 -9.34 -7.88
N HIS A 325 16.06 -8.83 -8.88
CA HIS A 325 15.94 -9.38 -10.22
C HIS A 325 16.08 -8.30 -11.32
N PRO A 326 17.21 -7.59 -11.40
CA PRO A 326 17.37 -6.42 -12.27
C PRO A 326 17.08 -6.69 -13.74
N GLN A 327 17.46 -7.85 -14.26
CA GLN A 327 17.23 -8.22 -15.66
C GLN A 327 15.74 -8.45 -15.95
N ALA A 328 15.01 -9.12 -15.03
CA ALA A 328 13.58 -9.35 -15.19
C ALA A 328 12.78 -8.05 -15.07
N SER A 329 13.21 -7.15 -14.18
CA SER A 329 12.63 -5.82 -14.03
C SER A 329 12.86 -4.98 -15.28
N LEU A 330 14.09 -4.94 -15.82
CA LEU A 330 14.42 -4.19 -17.03
C LEU A 330 13.62 -4.71 -18.24
N ALA A 331 13.57 -6.03 -18.45
CA ALA A 331 12.77 -6.60 -19.54
C ALA A 331 11.29 -6.21 -19.46
N ARG A 332 10.73 -6.16 -18.24
CA ARG A 332 9.36 -5.70 -18.04
C ARG A 332 9.20 -4.20 -18.26
N THR A 333 10.18 -3.39 -17.87
CA THR A 333 10.22 -1.95 -18.15
C THR A 333 10.19 -1.67 -19.65
N GLU A 334 10.98 -2.40 -20.43
CA GLU A 334 10.98 -2.32 -21.90
C GLU A 334 9.62 -2.70 -22.50
N GLU A 335 8.95 -3.72 -21.94
CA GLU A 335 7.59 -4.11 -22.37
C GLU A 335 6.57 -2.99 -22.05
N VAL A 336 6.64 -2.35 -20.88
CA VAL A 336 5.78 -1.21 -20.52
C VAL A 336 6.01 -0.05 -21.48
N LEU A 337 7.26 0.33 -21.72
CA LEU A 337 7.62 1.39 -22.65
C LEU A 337 7.14 1.10 -24.08
N GLN A 338 7.22 -0.15 -24.51
CA GLN A 338 6.68 -0.58 -25.80
C GLN A 338 5.16 -0.39 -25.87
N GLN A 339 4.42 -0.74 -24.78
CA GLN A 339 2.97 -0.53 -24.73
C GLN A 339 2.60 0.97 -24.70
N MET A 340 3.36 1.78 -23.99
CA MET A 340 3.18 3.24 -23.99
C MET A 340 3.37 3.84 -25.39
N TYR A 341 4.38 3.39 -26.12
CA TYR A 341 4.62 3.80 -27.50
C TYR A 341 3.49 3.34 -28.45
N LEU A 342 3.11 2.06 -28.40
CA LEU A 342 2.04 1.51 -29.27
C LEU A 342 0.69 2.20 -29.06
N GLN A 343 0.43 2.70 -27.86
CA GLN A 343 -0.79 3.43 -27.52
C GLN A 343 -0.67 4.95 -27.71
N GLY A 344 0.50 5.44 -28.14
CA GLY A 344 0.72 6.85 -28.46
C GLY A 344 0.90 7.76 -27.24
N TYR A 345 1.23 7.21 -26.07
CA TYR A 345 1.54 8.00 -24.88
C TYR A 345 2.94 8.61 -24.91
N ILE A 346 3.87 7.97 -25.61
CA ILE A 346 5.23 8.45 -25.84
C ILE A 346 5.64 8.25 -27.31
N THR A 347 6.61 9.03 -27.77
CA THR A 347 7.25 8.87 -29.08
C THR A 347 8.27 7.74 -29.07
N HIS A 348 8.71 7.30 -30.23
CA HIS A 348 9.76 6.29 -30.34
C HIS A 348 11.11 6.78 -29.77
N ASP A 349 11.43 8.05 -29.95
CA ASP A 349 12.66 8.63 -29.41
C ASP A 349 12.63 8.69 -27.88
N GLU A 350 11.48 9.03 -27.27
CA GLU A 350 11.29 8.98 -25.82
C GLU A 350 11.37 7.56 -25.28
N GLN A 351 10.83 6.58 -26.00
CA GLN A 351 10.96 5.16 -25.65
C GLN A 351 12.44 4.74 -25.57
N LEU A 352 13.21 5.01 -26.64
CA LEU A 352 14.64 4.63 -26.70
C LEU A 352 15.45 5.33 -25.61
N LYS A 353 15.17 6.62 -25.37
CA LYS A 353 15.82 7.38 -24.30
C LYS A 353 15.51 6.78 -22.92
N ALA A 354 14.26 6.44 -22.64
CA ALA A 354 13.85 5.85 -21.37
C ALA A 354 14.45 4.44 -21.15
N ILE A 355 14.58 3.63 -22.20
CA ILE A 355 15.27 2.32 -22.12
C ILE A 355 16.74 2.54 -21.76
N PHE A 356 17.42 3.47 -22.44
CA PHE A 356 18.82 3.79 -22.13
C PHE A 356 18.99 4.30 -20.70
N GLU A 357 18.09 5.12 -20.21
CA GLU A 357 18.08 5.68 -18.85
C GLU A 357 17.90 4.59 -17.80
N ALA A 358 16.95 3.67 -18.00
CA ALA A 358 16.69 2.54 -17.09
C ALA A 358 17.89 1.57 -16.96
N GLN A 359 18.81 1.57 -17.92
CA GLN A 359 20.03 0.74 -17.92
C GLN A 359 21.21 1.41 -17.19
N GLN A 360 21.11 2.68 -16.77
CA GLN A 360 22.22 3.37 -16.14
C GLN A 360 22.48 2.85 -14.72
N PRO A 361 23.73 2.77 -14.26
CA PRO A 361 24.07 2.24 -12.93
C PRO A 361 23.47 3.01 -11.74
N ASN A 362 23.17 4.30 -11.95
CA ASN A 362 22.61 5.21 -10.93
C ASN A 362 21.10 5.47 -11.11
N PHE A 363 20.44 4.66 -11.94
CA PHE A 363 19.00 4.82 -12.18
C PHE A 363 18.17 4.53 -10.92
N LEU A 364 18.58 3.50 -10.17
CA LEU A 364 17.96 3.14 -8.91
C LEU A 364 18.69 3.80 -7.73
N HIS A 365 17.92 4.29 -6.78
CA HIS A 365 18.41 4.83 -5.53
C HIS A 365 17.60 4.25 -4.38
N HIS A 366 18.03 3.09 -3.87
CA HIS A 366 17.30 2.39 -2.82
C HIS A 366 17.25 3.22 -1.54
N SER A 367 16.09 3.78 -1.24
CA SER A 367 15.85 4.53 -0.02
C SER A 367 15.00 3.71 0.93
N TYR A 368 15.53 3.48 2.10
CA TYR A 368 14.74 2.96 3.20
C TYR A 368 14.23 4.14 4.03
N VAL A 369 13.00 4.08 4.50
CA VAL A 369 12.65 4.85 5.69
C VAL A 369 13.49 4.25 6.81
N SER A 370 14.70 4.76 6.93
CA SER A 370 15.56 4.33 7.99
C SER A 370 14.89 4.73 9.31
N ASN A 371 14.53 3.69 10.01
CA ASN A 371 14.51 3.61 11.46
C ASN A 371 14.31 4.95 12.19
N THR A 372 13.27 4.97 12.93
CA THR A 372 12.98 5.91 14.01
C THR A 372 14.22 6.64 14.50
N ALA A 373 14.27 7.94 14.27
CA ALA A 373 15.41 8.77 14.67
C ALA A 373 15.65 8.80 16.19
N ALA A 374 14.66 8.38 16.97
CA ALA A 374 14.71 8.22 18.42
C ALA A 374 13.84 7.01 18.84
N PRO A 375 14.31 5.75 18.72
CA PRO A 375 13.50 4.55 18.83
C PRO A 375 12.68 4.43 20.11
N HIS A 376 13.26 4.72 21.27
CA HIS A 376 12.56 4.64 22.56
C HIS A 376 11.48 5.71 22.69
N PHE A 377 11.79 6.95 22.28
CA PHE A 377 10.81 8.03 22.25
C PHE A 377 9.65 7.70 21.28
N THR A 378 9.97 7.15 20.12
CA THR A 378 8.95 6.71 19.16
C THR A 378 8.00 5.67 19.77
N GLN A 379 8.54 4.65 20.42
CA GLN A 379 7.70 3.65 21.09
C GLN A 379 6.88 4.25 22.23
N TYR A 380 7.45 5.22 22.95
CA TYR A 380 6.73 5.97 23.96
C TYR A 380 5.53 6.71 23.35
N VAL A 381 5.75 7.50 22.28
CA VAL A 381 4.69 8.23 21.57
C VAL A 381 3.60 7.29 21.05
N ILE A 382 3.97 6.15 20.46
CA ILE A 382 3.00 5.16 19.96
C ILE A 382 2.11 4.62 21.09
N ARG A 383 2.68 4.33 22.27
CA ARG A 383 1.90 3.87 23.44
C ARG A 383 0.96 4.94 23.97
N GLU A 384 1.44 6.17 24.09
CA GLU A 384 0.62 7.31 24.55
C GLU A 384 -0.55 7.56 23.61
N LEU A 385 -0.30 7.66 22.30
CA LEU A 385 -1.34 7.84 21.29
C LEU A 385 -2.36 6.70 21.29
N ALA A 386 -1.90 5.46 21.43
CA ALA A 386 -2.80 4.30 21.51
C ALA A 386 -3.70 4.37 22.75
N GLY A 387 -3.13 4.81 23.87
CA GLY A 387 -3.88 5.02 25.12
C GLY A 387 -4.89 6.16 25.02
N GLU A 388 -4.49 7.32 24.51
CA GLU A 388 -5.36 8.48 24.33
C GLU A 388 -6.52 8.23 23.36
N LEU A 389 -6.25 7.55 22.25
CA LEU A 389 -7.24 7.25 21.21
C LEU A 389 -8.05 5.99 21.51
N HIS A 390 -7.73 5.26 22.59
CA HIS A 390 -8.37 3.99 22.98
C HIS A 390 -8.34 2.94 21.86
N VAL A 391 -7.24 2.89 21.09
CA VAL A 391 -7.01 1.94 20.01
C VAL A 391 -5.80 1.05 20.31
N LYS A 392 -5.70 -0.07 19.61
CA LYS A 392 -4.48 -0.87 19.67
C LYS A 392 -3.35 -0.20 18.89
N PRO A 393 -2.08 -0.30 19.35
CA PRO A 393 -0.94 0.30 18.67
C PRO A 393 -0.83 -0.05 17.18
N GLU A 394 -1.14 -1.29 16.81
CA GLU A 394 -1.11 -1.75 15.42
C GLU A 394 -2.11 -1.03 14.49
N ASN A 395 -3.19 -0.48 15.03
CA ASN A 395 -4.19 0.26 14.25
C ASN A 395 -3.76 1.71 13.95
N LEU A 396 -2.76 2.22 14.64
CA LEU A 396 -2.24 3.58 14.42
C LEU A 396 -1.52 3.72 13.07
N SER A 397 -0.95 2.63 12.55
CA SER A 397 -0.24 2.63 11.27
C SER A 397 -1.08 3.08 10.09
N ARG A 398 -2.41 2.92 10.18
CA ARG A 398 -3.38 3.26 9.13
C ARG A 398 -4.26 4.44 9.48
N ALA A 399 -3.95 5.16 10.54
CA ALA A 399 -4.81 6.23 11.05
C ALA A 399 -4.67 7.55 10.25
N GLY A 400 -3.66 7.67 9.37
CA GLY A 400 -3.38 8.90 8.63
C GLY A 400 -3.01 10.08 9.53
N LEU A 401 -2.48 9.81 10.73
CA LEU A 401 -2.19 10.84 11.70
C LEU A 401 -0.86 11.52 11.41
N VAL A 402 -0.85 12.83 11.52
CA VAL A 402 0.35 13.66 11.55
C VAL A 402 0.56 14.17 12.96
N VAL A 403 1.64 13.73 13.61
CA VAL A 403 1.92 14.00 15.02
C VAL A 403 3.12 14.94 15.14
N SER A 404 2.91 16.12 15.70
CA SER A 404 3.98 17.01 16.14
C SER A 404 4.32 16.70 17.58
N THR A 405 5.57 16.34 17.85
CA THR A 405 6.02 15.94 19.19
C THR A 405 6.81 17.05 19.88
N THR A 406 7.10 16.85 21.15
CA THR A 406 7.91 17.78 21.94
C THR A 406 9.42 17.50 21.86
N LEU A 407 9.83 16.39 21.25
CA LEU A 407 11.23 16.01 21.12
C LEU A 407 12.03 17.05 20.33
N ASP A 408 13.23 17.36 20.78
CA ASP A 408 14.26 18.05 20.02
C ASP A 408 15.29 17.03 19.54
N LEU A 409 15.24 16.66 18.26
CA LEU A 409 16.11 15.61 17.69
C LEU A 409 17.60 16.00 17.75
N LYS A 410 17.91 17.27 17.65
CA LYS A 410 19.29 17.76 17.77
C LYS A 410 19.81 17.57 19.19
N LEU A 411 19.01 17.95 20.18
CA LEU A 411 19.32 17.73 21.59
C LEU A 411 19.40 16.23 21.91
N GLN A 412 18.46 15.41 21.43
CA GLN A 412 18.47 13.95 21.57
C GLN A 412 19.80 13.34 21.11
N ASN A 413 20.27 13.74 19.93
CA ASN A 413 21.54 13.26 19.37
C ASN A 413 22.77 13.75 20.15
N GLN A 414 22.73 14.95 20.70
CA GLN A 414 23.78 15.47 21.56
C GLN A 414 23.86 14.68 22.88
N VAL A 415 22.71 14.44 23.51
CA VAL A 415 22.60 13.66 24.75
C VAL A 415 23.09 12.22 24.52
N LEU A 416 22.70 11.61 23.41
CA LEU A 416 23.19 10.26 23.05
C LEU A 416 24.72 10.23 22.95
N LYS A 417 25.35 11.17 22.25
CA LYS A 417 26.81 11.26 22.11
C LYS A 417 27.50 11.44 23.45
N VAL A 418 26.98 12.33 24.31
CA VAL A 418 27.53 12.56 25.66
C VAL A 418 27.41 11.29 26.50
N ALA A 419 26.25 10.62 26.51
CA ALA A 419 26.02 9.39 27.24
C ALA A 419 26.96 8.26 26.77
N GLN A 420 27.11 8.07 25.47
CA GLN A 420 28.02 7.08 24.88
C GLN A 420 29.47 7.35 25.25
N SER A 421 29.92 8.60 25.15
CA SER A 421 31.28 8.99 25.54
C SER A 421 31.54 8.73 27.02
N HIS A 422 30.58 9.10 27.88
CA HIS A 422 30.70 8.93 29.32
C HIS A 422 30.76 7.43 29.72
N ILE A 423 29.85 6.62 29.17
CA ILE A 423 29.87 5.17 29.38
C ILE A 423 31.18 4.56 28.89
N SER A 424 31.66 4.93 27.70
CA SER A 424 32.94 4.41 27.17
C SER A 424 34.13 4.71 28.11
N ALA A 425 34.16 5.90 28.69
CA ALA A 425 35.22 6.31 29.60
C ALA A 425 35.17 5.56 30.94
N LEU A 426 33.98 5.26 31.46
CA LEU A 426 33.80 4.72 32.82
C LEU A 426 33.46 3.22 32.85
N ALA A 427 33.10 2.61 31.71
CA ALA A 427 32.61 1.24 31.60
C ALA A 427 33.47 0.23 32.34
N LYS A 428 34.79 0.27 32.12
CA LYS A 428 35.74 -0.68 32.71
C LYS A 428 35.97 -0.43 34.21
N ALA A 429 36.04 0.84 34.62
CA ALA A 429 36.34 1.19 36.02
C ALA A 429 35.14 0.93 36.95
N HIS A 430 33.93 1.08 36.44
CA HIS A 430 32.68 1.02 37.23
C HIS A 430 31.73 -0.10 36.81
N ASN A 431 32.14 -0.99 35.91
CA ASN A 431 31.30 -2.07 35.37
C ASN A 431 29.97 -1.55 34.83
N MET A 432 30.03 -0.44 34.07
CA MET A 432 28.88 0.24 33.47
C MET A 432 28.74 -0.16 32.01
N SER A 433 27.55 -0.46 31.55
CA SER A 433 27.31 -0.87 30.16
C SER A 433 26.27 -0.03 29.44
N ASN A 434 25.48 0.75 30.19
CA ASN A 434 24.35 1.49 29.62
C ASN A 434 24.01 2.76 30.43
N ALA A 435 23.25 3.68 29.79
CA ALA A 435 22.66 4.84 30.44
C ALA A 435 21.28 5.13 29.86
N ALA A 436 20.41 5.68 30.70
CA ALA A 436 19.13 6.24 30.30
C ALA A 436 19.08 7.71 30.72
N VAL A 437 18.53 8.57 29.87
CA VAL A 437 18.45 10.02 30.12
C VAL A 437 17.10 10.54 29.66
N VAL A 438 16.44 11.31 30.52
CA VAL A 438 15.22 12.07 30.19
C VAL A 438 15.48 13.54 30.47
N VAL A 439 15.18 14.41 29.49
CA VAL A 439 15.25 15.87 29.65
C VAL A 439 13.86 16.42 29.50
N ILE A 440 13.37 17.08 30.53
CA ILE A 440 12.04 17.66 30.62
C ILE A 440 12.15 19.17 30.81
N ASP A 441 11.38 19.92 30.06
CA ASP A 441 11.15 21.33 30.31
C ASP A 441 10.24 21.47 31.55
N TYR A 442 10.80 21.95 32.65
CA TYR A 442 10.07 22.04 33.93
C TYR A 442 8.94 23.08 33.94
N HIS A 443 8.91 24.00 32.98
CA HIS A 443 7.80 24.95 32.87
C HIS A 443 6.58 24.38 32.18
N THR A 444 6.78 23.49 31.21
CA THR A 444 5.72 22.97 30.32
C THR A 444 5.45 21.49 30.54
N GLY A 445 6.34 20.76 31.21
CA GLY A 445 6.32 19.30 31.30
C GLY A 445 6.75 18.58 30.02
N ALA A 446 7.16 19.33 28.98
CA ALA A 446 7.49 18.75 27.68
C ALA A 446 8.76 17.91 27.73
N ILE A 447 8.68 16.66 27.27
CA ILE A 447 9.84 15.77 27.10
C ILE A 447 10.63 16.24 25.87
N LYS A 448 11.82 16.81 26.10
CA LYS A 448 12.72 17.28 25.05
C LYS A 448 13.68 16.20 24.55
N THR A 449 13.98 15.22 25.41
CA THR A 449 14.84 14.08 25.11
C THR A 449 14.39 12.87 25.92
N LEU A 450 14.36 11.70 25.30
CA LEU A 450 14.15 10.42 25.96
C LEU A 450 15.09 9.39 25.37
N LEU A 451 16.12 9.05 26.11
CA LEU A 451 17.12 8.04 25.79
C LEU A 451 16.96 6.87 26.75
N GLY A 452 16.39 5.78 26.30
CA GLY A 452 16.18 4.57 27.13
C GLY A 452 17.37 3.63 27.14
N ASN A 453 18.26 3.75 26.13
CA ASN A 453 19.46 2.92 25.98
C ASN A 453 20.44 3.66 25.04
N ILE A 454 21.75 3.57 25.34
CA ILE A 454 22.81 4.18 24.49
C ILE A 454 23.07 3.42 23.19
N ASN A 455 22.63 2.17 23.09
CA ASN A 455 22.68 1.34 21.89
C ASN A 455 21.32 0.70 21.60
N PRO A 456 20.40 1.42 20.96
CA PRO A 456 19.07 0.90 20.67
C PRO A 456 19.08 -0.30 19.70
N ASN A 457 20.18 -0.50 18.97
CA ASN A 457 20.34 -1.60 18.01
C ASN A 457 20.99 -2.86 18.63
N ASP A 458 21.27 -2.88 19.94
CA ASP A 458 21.74 -4.12 20.60
C ASP A 458 20.61 -5.17 20.53
N PRO A 459 20.86 -6.35 19.91
CA PRO A 459 19.79 -7.35 19.69
C PRO A 459 19.27 -7.99 20.98
N ARG A 460 20.00 -7.86 22.11
CA ARG A 460 19.63 -8.46 23.40
C ARG A 460 18.85 -7.51 24.29
N TYR A 461 19.24 -6.24 24.34
CA TYR A 461 18.73 -5.28 25.33
C TYR A 461 18.38 -3.92 24.72
N GLY A 462 18.72 -3.67 23.46
CA GLY A 462 18.58 -2.35 22.84
C GLY A 462 17.15 -1.85 22.76
N ALA A 463 16.19 -2.75 22.54
CA ALA A 463 14.78 -2.41 22.44
C ALA A 463 14.13 -2.03 23.80
N PHE A 464 14.74 -2.40 24.94
CA PHE A 464 14.18 -2.10 26.25
C PHE A 464 14.45 -0.65 26.65
N ASP A 465 13.38 0.11 26.81
CA ASP A 465 13.43 1.50 27.28
C ASP A 465 13.52 1.55 28.81
N VAL A 466 14.75 1.70 29.31
CA VAL A 466 15.00 1.80 30.75
C VAL A 466 14.34 3.04 31.35
N ALA A 467 14.18 4.12 30.57
CA ALA A 467 13.62 5.38 31.07
C ALA A 467 12.12 5.32 31.34
N SER A 468 11.34 4.63 30.49
CA SER A 468 9.87 4.59 30.62
C SER A 468 9.30 3.23 31.04
N GLN A 469 10.09 2.13 30.90
CA GLN A 469 9.64 0.76 31.21
C GLN A 469 10.39 0.14 32.40
N GLY A 470 11.54 0.69 32.74
CA GLY A 470 12.40 0.14 33.76
C GLY A 470 12.03 0.58 35.16
N PHE A 471 11.60 -0.35 36.02
CA PHE A 471 11.51 -0.09 37.46
C PHE A 471 12.91 -0.11 38.05
N ARG A 472 13.41 1.05 38.46
CA ARG A 472 14.72 1.22 39.06
C ARG A 472 14.63 1.87 40.43
N GLN A 473 15.52 1.48 41.34
CA GLN A 473 15.60 2.15 42.64
C GLN A 473 16.10 3.58 42.44
N PRO A 474 15.39 4.58 42.99
CA PRO A 474 15.73 5.99 42.82
C PRO A 474 17.02 6.35 43.59
N GLY A 475 17.42 5.55 44.56
CA GLY A 475 18.58 5.83 45.42
C GLY A 475 18.48 7.20 46.10
N SER A 476 19.59 7.90 46.16
CA SER A 476 19.68 9.22 46.80
C SER A 476 18.86 10.32 46.08
N ALA A 477 18.42 10.08 44.84
CA ALA A 477 17.51 11.00 44.15
C ALA A 477 16.13 11.13 44.85
N PHE A 478 15.78 10.18 45.71
CA PHE A 478 14.56 10.25 46.51
C PHE A 478 14.69 11.14 47.76
N LYS A 479 15.90 11.42 48.25
CA LYS A 479 16.14 12.21 49.47
C LYS A 479 15.45 13.60 49.44
N PRO A 480 15.47 14.38 48.34
CA PRO A 480 14.79 15.66 48.31
C PRO A 480 13.32 15.57 48.71
N PHE A 481 12.61 14.51 48.32
CA PHE A 481 11.19 14.33 48.67
C PHE A 481 11.00 14.10 50.18
N ILE A 482 11.88 13.28 50.79
CA ILE A 482 11.89 13.06 52.26
C ILE A 482 12.12 14.38 52.98
N TYR A 483 13.09 15.15 52.56
CA TYR A 483 13.43 16.43 53.19
C TYR A 483 12.33 17.49 52.96
N THR A 484 11.75 17.55 51.77
CA THR A 484 10.60 18.45 51.48
C THR A 484 9.43 18.13 52.37
N THR A 485 9.10 16.84 52.55
CA THR A 485 8.03 16.40 53.48
C THR A 485 8.30 16.87 54.89
N ALA A 486 9.50 16.63 55.41
CA ALA A 486 9.88 17.03 56.76
C ALA A 486 9.85 18.54 56.95
N PHE A 487 10.33 19.30 55.97
CA PHE A 487 10.30 20.77 56.04
C PHE A 487 8.89 21.32 56.00
N GLY A 488 7.99 20.71 55.18
CA GLY A 488 6.57 20.99 55.21
C GLY A 488 5.87 20.71 56.57
N GLU A 489 6.40 19.75 57.33
CA GLU A 489 5.95 19.41 58.69
C GLU A 489 6.62 20.27 59.80
N GLY A 490 7.41 21.28 59.42
CA GLY A 490 8.01 22.23 60.35
C GLY A 490 9.46 21.91 60.79
N VAL A 491 10.08 20.88 60.24
CA VAL A 491 11.51 20.64 60.45
C VAL A 491 12.30 21.75 59.79
N SER A 492 13.19 22.44 60.54
CA SER A 492 14.05 23.48 59.93
C SER A 492 15.25 22.87 59.22
N PRO A 493 15.64 23.37 58.04
CA PRO A 493 16.86 23.00 57.36
C PRO A 493 18.13 23.22 58.22
N GLY A 494 18.11 24.15 59.16
CA GLY A 494 19.20 24.43 60.11
C GLY A 494 19.16 23.55 61.34
N MET A 495 18.13 22.74 61.57
CA MET A 495 18.04 21.86 62.73
C MET A 495 19.16 20.84 62.77
N PRO A 496 19.82 20.62 63.93
CA PRO A 496 20.90 19.67 64.05
C PRO A 496 20.40 18.22 64.00
N VAL A 497 21.17 17.37 63.35
CA VAL A 497 20.98 15.92 63.26
C VAL A 497 22.34 15.23 63.51
N LEU A 498 22.33 14.16 64.26
CA LEU A 498 23.52 13.39 64.55
C LEU A 498 23.69 12.28 63.48
N ASP A 499 24.76 12.35 62.70
CA ASP A 499 25.24 11.32 61.82
C ASP A 499 26.21 10.38 62.54
N ALA A 500 25.66 9.31 63.12
CA ALA A 500 26.33 8.30 63.92
C ALA A 500 25.73 6.91 63.67
N PRO A 501 26.34 5.81 64.07
CA PRO A 501 25.82 4.47 63.87
C PRO A 501 24.38 4.36 64.24
N LEU A 502 23.56 3.78 63.33
CA LEU A 502 22.12 3.58 63.52
C LEU A 502 21.76 2.14 63.18
N THR A 503 21.02 1.50 64.07
CA THR A 503 20.44 0.19 63.78
C THR A 503 18.93 0.28 63.93
N VAL A 504 18.19 -0.04 62.89
CA VAL A 504 16.76 -0.04 62.81
C VAL A 504 16.25 -1.49 62.92
N GLN A 505 15.45 -1.76 63.91
CA GLN A 505 14.78 -3.07 64.00
C GLN A 505 13.68 -3.16 62.97
N MET A 506 13.75 -4.16 62.12
CA MET A 506 12.74 -4.41 61.13
C MET A 506 11.62 -5.29 61.69
N CYS A 507 10.38 -5.10 61.23
CA CYS A 507 9.25 -5.95 61.61
C CYS A 507 9.34 -7.35 60.98
N CYS A 508 8.50 -8.25 61.44
CA CYS A 508 8.12 -9.48 60.78
C CYS A 508 9.26 -10.50 60.55
N GLY A 509 10.26 -10.51 61.48
CA GLY A 509 11.37 -11.46 61.46
C GLY A 509 12.48 -11.13 60.44
N LEU A 510 12.42 -9.95 59.82
CA LEU A 510 13.51 -9.46 58.97
C LEU A 510 14.74 -9.06 59.82
N PRO A 511 15.97 -9.24 59.29
CA PRO A 511 17.18 -8.81 59.96
C PRO A 511 17.16 -7.29 60.19
N SER A 512 17.81 -6.84 61.27
CA SER A 512 17.95 -5.41 61.56
C SER A 512 18.73 -4.71 60.42
N TYR A 513 18.30 -3.49 60.11
CA TYR A 513 18.92 -2.66 59.09
C TYR A 513 19.86 -1.64 59.69
N SER A 514 21.14 -1.68 59.29
CA SER A 514 22.16 -0.73 59.72
C SER A 514 22.70 0.04 58.53
N PRO A 515 22.18 1.24 58.23
CA PRO A 515 22.63 2.05 57.11
C PRO A 515 24.04 2.59 57.31
N HIS A 516 24.80 2.68 56.21
CA HIS A 516 26.12 3.33 56.15
C HIS A 516 26.09 4.49 55.18
N ASN A 517 26.90 5.50 55.38
CA ASN A 517 27.18 6.51 54.37
C ASN A 517 28.06 5.91 53.25
N TYR A 518 28.05 6.56 52.06
CA TYR A 518 28.78 6.06 50.90
C TYR A 518 30.30 6.00 51.11
N ASP A 519 30.84 6.93 51.95
CA ASP A 519 32.23 7.03 52.30
C ASP A 519 32.66 6.19 53.54
N GLU A 520 31.74 5.34 54.02
CA GLU A 520 31.91 4.45 55.20
C GLU A 520 32.26 5.21 56.50
N ARG A 521 31.95 6.52 56.61
CA ARG A 521 32.24 7.38 57.74
C ARG A 521 31.00 7.95 58.38
N PHE A 522 31.14 8.36 59.65
CA PHE A 522 30.13 9.11 60.41
C PHE A 522 30.67 10.52 60.66
N HIS A 523 29.82 11.54 60.48
CA HIS A 523 30.22 12.95 60.45
C HIS A 523 29.80 13.74 61.69
N GLY A 524 29.21 13.05 62.67
CA GLY A 524 28.81 13.67 63.95
C GLY A 524 27.63 14.61 63.80
N LEU A 525 27.66 15.70 64.56
CA LEU A 525 26.55 16.67 64.58
C LEU A 525 26.66 17.63 63.37
N LEU A 526 25.58 17.69 62.57
CA LEU A 526 25.48 18.53 61.37
C LEU A 526 24.03 18.98 61.19
N SER A 527 23.76 19.96 60.31
CA SER A 527 22.42 20.39 59.98
C SER A 527 21.79 19.51 58.90
N TYR A 528 20.41 19.44 58.83
CA TYR A 528 19.74 18.77 57.73
C TYR A 528 20.11 19.32 56.37
N ARG A 529 20.41 20.63 56.24
CA ARG A 529 20.93 21.24 55.03
C ARG A 529 22.27 20.60 54.60
N GLN A 530 23.22 20.47 55.55
CA GLN A 530 24.52 19.83 55.28
C GLN A 530 24.36 18.33 54.98
N ALA A 531 23.41 17.67 55.65
CA ALA A 531 23.13 16.24 55.43
C ALA A 531 22.59 16.00 53.99
N LEU A 532 21.68 16.81 53.52
CA LEU A 532 21.16 16.71 52.17
C LEU A 532 22.22 17.10 51.14
N GLN A 533 22.96 18.17 51.35
CA GLN A 533 24.00 18.65 50.46
C GLN A 533 25.09 17.60 50.19
N ASN A 534 25.45 16.81 51.21
CA ASN A 534 26.43 15.74 51.12
C ASN A 534 25.80 14.35 50.88
N SER A 535 24.50 14.30 50.74
CA SER A 535 23.74 13.07 50.49
C SER A 535 23.96 11.96 51.55
N PHE A 536 24.18 12.34 52.86
CA PHE A 536 24.39 11.37 53.92
C PHE A 536 23.15 10.49 54.13
N ASN A 537 23.38 9.18 54.32
CA ASN A 537 22.29 8.20 54.38
C ASN A 537 21.62 8.18 55.77
N ILE A 538 22.41 8.23 56.82
CA ILE A 538 21.89 8.08 58.21
C ILE A 538 20.92 9.20 58.56
N PRO A 539 21.24 10.49 58.33
CA PRO A 539 20.29 11.58 58.55
C PRO A 539 19.01 11.44 57.74
N ALA A 540 19.09 10.97 56.48
CA ALA A 540 17.92 10.77 55.61
C ALA A 540 17.02 9.63 56.15
N VAL A 541 17.62 8.53 56.63
CA VAL A 541 16.86 7.43 57.25
C VAL A 541 16.18 7.89 58.53
N LYS A 542 16.89 8.63 59.37
CA LYS A 542 16.27 9.21 60.62
C LYS A 542 15.10 10.11 60.28
N LEU A 543 15.24 10.96 59.26
CA LEU A 543 14.20 11.86 58.82
C LEU A 543 13.00 11.10 58.24
N LEU A 544 13.23 10.08 57.44
CA LEU A 544 12.19 9.21 56.90
C LEU A 544 11.44 8.44 58.00
N MET A 545 12.15 7.99 59.02
CA MET A 545 11.49 7.36 60.19
C MET A 545 10.60 8.34 60.96
N GLN A 546 10.94 9.63 60.99
CA GLN A 546 10.17 10.67 61.61
C GLN A 546 8.93 11.08 60.78
N THR A 547 9.08 11.31 59.49
CA THR A 547 8.03 11.77 58.58
C THR A 547 7.11 10.65 58.13
N GLY A 548 7.63 9.44 58.01
CA GLY A 548 6.93 8.28 57.41
C GLY A 548 7.12 8.13 55.92
N VAL A 549 7.08 6.88 55.48
CA VAL A 549 7.28 6.50 54.06
C VAL A 549 6.11 7.01 53.22
N ASP A 550 4.88 6.79 53.65
CA ASP A 550 3.67 7.14 52.88
C ASP A 550 3.59 8.63 52.56
N LYS A 551 3.89 9.49 53.52
CA LYS A 551 3.88 10.95 53.30
C LYS A 551 4.98 11.38 52.34
N SER A 552 6.19 10.76 52.43
CA SER A 552 7.30 11.06 51.51
C SER A 552 6.98 10.59 50.10
N LEU A 553 6.32 9.44 49.92
CA LEU A 553 5.79 8.97 48.63
C LEU A 553 4.72 9.90 48.10
N HIS A 554 3.79 10.36 48.95
CA HIS A 554 2.77 11.31 48.53
C HIS A 554 3.37 12.63 48.04
N THR A 555 4.38 13.15 48.75
CA THR A 555 5.12 14.33 48.30
C THR A 555 5.75 14.11 46.91
N ALA A 556 6.34 12.94 46.67
CA ALA A 556 6.90 12.60 45.37
C ALA A 556 5.84 12.46 44.26
N GLN A 557 4.62 12.07 44.60
CA GLN A 557 3.51 11.95 43.63
C GLN A 557 2.93 13.31 43.20
N ILE A 558 2.93 14.30 44.10
CA ILE A 558 2.37 15.64 43.82
C ILE A 558 3.38 16.60 43.22
N MET A 559 4.68 16.29 43.26
CA MET A 559 5.76 17.07 42.65
C MET A 559 6.13 16.52 41.29
#